data_392bdba0142da2736f6dad665b432534
#
_entry.id   392bdba0142da2736f6dad665b432534
#
_cell.length_a   1.000
_cell.length_b   1.000
_cell.length_c   1.000
_cell.angle_alpha   90.00
_cell.angle_beta   90.00
_cell.angle_gamma   90.00
#
_symmetry.space_group_name_H-M   'P 1'
#
loop_
_entity.id
_entity.type
_entity.pdbx_description
1 polymer ?
#
loop_
_entity_poly.entity_id
_entity_poly.type
_entity_poly.pdbx_seq_one_letter_code
_entity_poly.pdbx_strand_id
1 'polypeptide(L)'
;MDMTLATCREFVSVLASDAPAPGGGGAAALVGAIGTALGNMVGSLTVGKKKYADVQDEIIALKAKCDALQTELLNQVEMDEVNFLPLAKAYGIPKDDPNRDKIMAEATVIACSTPLKIMELCGEAIEAIKVFADKGSRLAVSDAGWSFIVQVPDSWSAY
;
A
#
# COMPACT_ATOMS: atom_id res chain seq x y z
N MET A 1 -17.47 4.30 4.31
CA MET A 1 -17.77 2.92 3.79
C MET A 1 -16.44 2.26 3.55
N ASP A 2 -16.22 1.08 4.11
CA ASP A 2 -14.95 0.37 3.89
C ASP A 2 -14.84 -0.07 2.42
N MET A 3 -14.04 0.66 1.65
CA MET A 3 -13.85 0.42 0.22
C MET A 3 -13.06 -0.85 -0.08
N THR A 4 -12.43 -1.47 0.93
CA THR A 4 -11.74 -2.77 0.75
C THR A 4 -12.74 -3.93 0.64
N LEU A 5 -13.99 -3.72 1.08
CA LEU A 5 -15.09 -4.69 0.95
C LEU A 5 -15.90 -4.50 -0.35
N ALA A 6 -15.65 -3.44 -1.10
CA ALA A 6 -16.28 -3.20 -2.39
C ALA A 6 -15.75 -4.17 -3.46
N THR A 7 -16.53 -4.38 -4.51
CA THR A 7 -16.00 -5.08 -5.68
C THR A 7 -14.92 -4.22 -6.36
N CYS A 8 -13.98 -4.84 -7.08
CA CYS A 8 -12.97 -4.11 -7.85
C CYS A 8 -13.62 -3.10 -8.82
N ARG A 9 -14.79 -3.42 -9.39
CA ARG A 9 -15.52 -2.52 -10.30
C ARG A 9 -16.07 -1.31 -9.58
N GLU A 10 -16.62 -1.50 -8.39
CA GLU A 10 -17.14 -0.40 -7.56
C GLU A 10 -16.00 0.49 -7.08
N PHE A 11 -14.89 -0.09 -6.58
CA PHE A 11 -13.73 0.68 -6.17
C PHE A 11 -13.23 1.60 -7.30
N VAL A 12 -12.99 1.04 -8.48
CA VAL A 12 -12.50 1.80 -9.64
C VAL A 12 -13.52 2.85 -10.09
N SER A 13 -14.82 2.54 -10.06
CA SER A 13 -15.87 3.49 -10.44
C SER A 13 -15.94 4.67 -9.47
N VAL A 14 -15.85 4.43 -8.16
CA VAL A 14 -15.86 5.49 -7.14
C VAL A 14 -14.58 6.33 -7.21
N LEU A 15 -13.41 5.69 -7.36
CA LEU A 15 -12.13 6.39 -7.52
C LEU A 15 -12.12 7.32 -8.74
N ALA A 16 -12.82 6.96 -9.81
CA ALA A 16 -12.90 7.76 -11.03
C ALA A 16 -13.97 8.88 -10.97
N SER A 17 -14.70 9.00 -9.87
CA SER A 17 -15.78 10.00 -9.70
C SER A 17 -15.28 11.26 -8.98
N ASP A 18 -16.20 12.16 -8.65
CA ASP A 18 -15.96 13.33 -7.81
C ASP A 18 -16.13 13.04 -6.30
N ALA A 19 -16.24 11.76 -5.92
CA ALA A 19 -16.31 11.38 -4.52
C ALA A 19 -15.00 11.76 -3.79
N PRO A 20 -15.10 12.26 -2.54
CA PRO A 20 -13.93 12.69 -1.77
C PRO A 20 -13.00 11.54 -1.37
N ALA A 21 -13.48 10.30 -1.41
CA ALA A 21 -12.74 9.07 -1.08
C ALA A 21 -13.31 7.87 -1.86
N PRO A 22 -12.47 6.85 -2.19
CA PRO A 22 -11.03 6.80 -1.94
C PRO A 22 -10.26 7.78 -2.82
N GLY A 23 -9.20 8.37 -2.29
CA GLY A 23 -8.27 9.21 -3.02
C GLY A 23 -7.03 8.48 -3.52
N GLY A 24 -6.01 9.23 -3.93
CA GLY A 24 -4.75 8.68 -4.43
C GLY A 24 -4.01 7.83 -3.41
N GLY A 25 -4.02 8.21 -2.12
CA GLY A 25 -3.39 7.45 -1.04
C GLY A 25 -4.08 6.11 -0.82
N GLY A 26 -5.41 6.08 -0.75
CA GLY A 26 -6.18 4.85 -0.64
C GLY A 26 -5.97 3.91 -1.83
N ALA A 27 -5.90 4.47 -3.06
CA ALA A 27 -5.58 3.70 -4.26
C ALA A 27 -4.16 3.14 -4.22
N ALA A 28 -3.17 3.93 -3.77
CA ALA A 28 -1.79 3.50 -3.64
C ALA A 28 -1.64 2.36 -2.60
N ALA A 29 -2.37 2.45 -1.47
CA ALA A 29 -2.40 1.41 -0.45
C ALA A 29 -2.94 0.08 -1.01
N LEU A 30 -4.06 0.12 -1.75
CA LEU A 30 -4.62 -1.07 -2.40
C LEU A 30 -3.65 -1.67 -3.42
N VAL A 31 -3.01 -0.85 -4.23
CA VAL A 31 -2.01 -1.28 -5.21
C VAL A 31 -0.81 -1.92 -4.51
N GLY A 32 -0.34 -1.33 -3.42
CA GLY A 32 0.72 -1.89 -2.58
C GLY A 32 0.35 -3.26 -1.99
N ALA A 33 -0.89 -3.43 -1.50
CA ALA A 33 -1.40 -4.71 -1.01
C ALA A 33 -1.43 -5.78 -2.11
N ILE A 34 -1.90 -5.42 -3.31
CA ILE A 34 -1.93 -6.32 -4.48
C ILE A 34 -0.51 -6.74 -4.88
N GLY A 35 0.43 -5.76 -4.95
CA GLY A 35 1.83 -6.05 -5.25
C GLY A 35 2.46 -6.98 -4.22
N THR A 36 2.21 -6.74 -2.93
CA THR A 36 2.69 -7.61 -1.85
C THR A 36 2.11 -9.02 -1.97
N ALA A 37 0.83 -9.16 -2.33
CA ALA A 37 0.17 -10.45 -2.55
C ALA A 37 0.76 -11.22 -3.73
N LEU A 38 1.08 -10.54 -4.83
CA LEU A 38 1.78 -11.14 -5.98
C LEU A 38 3.16 -11.69 -5.58
N GLY A 39 3.93 -10.91 -4.83
CA GLY A 39 5.22 -11.38 -4.30
C GLY A 39 5.05 -12.58 -3.36
N ASN A 40 4.09 -12.53 -2.46
CA ASN A 40 3.78 -13.61 -1.52
C ASN A 40 3.31 -14.91 -2.22
N MET A 41 2.68 -14.80 -3.38
CA MET A 41 2.33 -15.95 -4.22
C MET A 41 3.58 -16.74 -4.62
N VAL A 42 4.70 -16.08 -4.94
CA VAL A 42 5.98 -16.75 -5.23
C VAL A 42 6.45 -17.57 -4.03
N GLY A 43 6.35 -17.02 -2.82
CA GLY A 43 6.61 -17.74 -1.58
C GLY A 43 5.71 -18.97 -1.43
N SER A 44 4.41 -18.83 -1.69
CA SER A 44 3.44 -19.94 -1.63
C SER A 44 3.75 -21.05 -2.64
N LEU A 45 4.23 -20.69 -3.82
CA LEU A 45 4.66 -21.63 -4.84
C LEU A 45 6.03 -22.28 -4.55
N THR A 46 6.73 -21.81 -3.52
CA THR A 46 8.04 -22.31 -3.10
C THR A 46 7.92 -23.30 -1.94
N VAL A 47 7.04 -23.01 -0.98
CA VAL A 47 6.85 -23.81 0.23
C VAL A 47 6.44 -25.25 -0.10
N GLY A 48 7.02 -26.22 0.64
CA GLY A 48 6.73 -27.64 0.51
C GLY A 48 7.39 -28.34 -0.68
N LYS A 49 8.14 -27.63 -1.53
CA LYS A 49 8.85 -28.26 -2.64
C LYS A 49 10.26 -28.72 -2.21
N LYS A 50 10.59 -29.99 -2.42
CA LYS A 50 11.90 -30.59 -2.09
C LYS A 50 13.08 -29.79 -2.66
N LYS A 51 12.93 -29.21 -3.85
CA LYS A 51 13.96 -28.42 -4.53
C LYS A 51 14.40 -27.19 -3.70
N TYR A 52 13.55 -26.69 -2.83
CA TYR A 52 13.76 -25.46 -2.04
C TYR A 52 13.83 -25.77 -0.54
N ALA A 53 14.20 -27.01 -0.15
CA ALA A 53 14.24 -27.46 1.24
C ALA A 53 15.14 -26.56 2.13
N ASP A 54 16.27 -26.12 1.58
CA ASP A 54 17.28 -25.36 2.31
C ASP A 54 16.82 -23.92 2.67
N VAL A 55 15.76 -23.41 2.02
CA VAL A 55 15.25 -22.06 2.25
C VAL A 55 13.85 -22.02 2.85
N GLN A 56 13.28 -23.19 3.22
CA GLN A 56 11.88 -23.29 3.67
C GLN A 56 11.54 -22.37 4.83
N ASP A 57 12.35 -22.39 5.90
CA ASP A 57 12.07 -21.63 7.12
C ASP A 57 12.10 -20.12 6.85
N GLU A 58 13.05 -19.66 6.03
CA GLU A 58 13.15 -18.26 5.62
C GLU A 58 11.94 -17.83 4.78
N ILE A 59 11.55 -18.65 3.82
CA ILE A 59 10.38 -18.36 2.96
C ILE A 59 9.08 -18.34 3.76
N ILE A 60 8.91 -19.26 4.71
CA ILE A 60 7.73 -19.30 5.58
C ILE A 60 7.64 -18.04 6.45
N ALA A 61 8.76 -17.62 7.05
CA ALA A 61 8.81 -16.40 7.87
C ALA A 61 8.50 -15.14 7.04
N LEU A 62 9.05 -15.04 5.83
CA LEU A 62 8.79 -13.93 4.92
C LEU A 62 7.34 -13.90 4.43
N LYS A 63 6.73 -15.08 4.20
CA LYS A 63 5.31 -15.16 3.86
C LYS A 63 4.43 -14.59 4.98
N ALA A 64 4.68 -14.97 6.22
CA ALA A 64 3.94 -14.45 7.37
C ALA A 64 4.10 -12.92 7.49
N LYS A 65 5.32 -12.40 7.22
CA LYS A 65 5.55 -10.95 7.16
C LYS A 65 4.73 -10.30 6.05
N CYS A 66 4.71 -10.86 4.85
CA CYS A 66 3.92 -10.33 3.73
C CYS A 66 2.42 -10.36 4.00
N ASP A 67 1.90 -11.39 4.67
CA ASP A 67 0.48 -11.47 5.07
C ASP A 67 0.12 -10.32 6.04
N ALA A 68 1.00 -10.00 6.99
CA ALA A 68 0.83 -8.85 7.88
C ALA A 68 0.90 -7.52 7.13
N LEU A 69 1.86 -7.35 6.21
CA LEU A 69 2.00 -6.14 5.39
C LEU A 69 0.78 -5.92 4.48
N GLN A 70 0.23 -6.97 3.86
CA GLN A 70 -1.00 -6.90 3.06
C GLN A 70 -2.17 -6.39 3.90
N THR A 71 -2.35 -6.94 5.11
CA THR A 71 -3.40 -6.51 6.03
C THR A 71 -3.25 -5.05 6.40
N GLU A 72 -2.03 -4.63 6.74
CA GLU A 72 -1.79 -3.24 7.14
C GLU A 72 -1.96 -2.27 5.97
N LEU A 73 -1.52 -2.63 4.77
CA LEU A 73 -1.76 -1.82 3.55
C LEU A 73 -3.25 -1.67 3.25
N LEU A 74 -4.05 -2.71 3.42
CA LEU A 74 -5.50 -2.63 3.26
C LEU A 74 -6.13 -1.70 4.32
N ASN A 75 -5.65 -1.73 5.57
CA ASN A 75 -6.09 -0.79 6.60
C ASN A 75 -5.78 0.67 6.22
N GLN A 76 -4.66 0.92 5.50
CA GLN A 76 -4.31 2.28 5.07
C GLN A 76 -5.29 2.84 4.03
N VAL A 77 -6.08 2.02 3.33
CA VAL A 77 -7.12 2.49 2.40
C VAL A 77 -8.15 3.36 3.13
N GLU A 78 -8.63 2.91 4.30
CA GLU A 78 -9.58 3.66 5.12
C GLU A 78 -8.89 4.81 5.87
N MET A 79 -7.67 4.57 6.35
CA MET A 79 -6.91 5.59 7.09
C MET A 79 -6.58 6.81 6.24
N ASP A 80 -6.38 6.67 4.94
CA ASP A 80 -6.17 7.78 4.02
C ASP A 80 -7.38 8.74 4.02
N GLU A 81 -8.59 8.20 3.94
CA GLU A 81 -9.82 9.00 4.05
C GLU A 81 -9.91 9.71 5.40
N VAL A 82 -9.76 8.95 6.50
CA VAL A 82 -9.90 9.48 7.87
C VAL A 82 -8.90 10.60 8.13
N ASN A 83 -7.64 10.41 7.76
CA ASN A 83 -6.57 11.37 8.02
C ASN A 83 -6.60 12.58 7.07
N PHE A 84 -7.24 12.46 5.91
CA PHE A 84 -7.43 13.59 4.99
C PHE A 84 -8.59 14.51 5.41
N LEU A 85 -9.61 14.02 6.10
CA LEU A 85 -10.79 14.79 6.49
C LEU A 85 -10.50 16.10 7.24
N PRO A 86 -9.56 16.17 8.20
CA PRO A 86 -9.20 17.43 8.86
C PRO A 86 -8.67 18.47 7.88
N LEU A 87 -7.82 18.05 6.93
CA LEU A 87 -7.26 18.95 5.91
C LEU A 87 -8.34 19.43 4.93
N ALA A 88 -9.21 18.54 4.49
CA ALA A 88 -10.34 18.90 3.64
C ALA A 88 -11.24 19.96 4.29
N LYS A 89 -11.51 19.85 5.60
CA LYS A 89 -12.26 20.84 6.36
C LYS A 89 -11.49 22.16 6.50
N ALA A 90 -10.18 22.10 6.70
CA ALA A 90 -9.34 23.27 6.86
C ALA A 90 -9.27 24.15 5.59
N TYR A 91 -9.43 23.57 4.40
CA TYR A 91 -9.54 24.36 3.15
C TYR A 91 -10.73 25.30 3.12
N GLY A 92 -11.81 25.00 3.85
CA GLY A 92 -13.00 25.84 3.97
C GLY A 92 -12.84 27.04 4.91
N ILE A 93 -11.75 27.14 5.68
CA ILE A 93 -11.50 28.25 6.61
C ILE A 93 -11.18 29.52 5.82
N PRO A 94 -11.81 30.68 6.13
CA PRO A 94 -11.51 31.95 5.49
C PRO A 94 -10.02 32.31 5.54
N LYS A 95 -9.51 32.94 4.49
CA LYS A 95 -8.08 33.27 4.38
C LYS A 95 -7.61 34.30 5.43
N ASP A 96 -8.50 35.09 5.95
CA ASP A 96 -8.30 36.14 6.94
C ASP A 96 -8.48 35.64 8.40
N ASP A 97 -8.81 34.36 8.60
CA ASP A 97 -8.87 33.76 9.95
C ASP A 97 -7.45 33.66 10.54
N PRO A 98 -7.20 34.24 11.72
CA PRO A 98 -5.87 34.27 12.33
C PRO A 98 -5.35 32.88 12.75
N ASN A 99 -6.22 31.88 12.87
CA ASN A 99 -5.85 30.51 13.23
C ASN A 99 -5.67 29.59 12.01
N ARG A 100 -6.01 30.06 10.82
CA ARG A 100 -6.02 29.24 9.60
C ARG A 100 -4.70 28.53 9.34
N ASP A 101 -3.59 29.25 9.40
CA ASP A 101 -2.27 28.70 9.08
C ASP A 101 -1.87 27.62 10.07
N LYS A 102 -2.18 27.80 11.36
CA LYS A 102 -1.92 26.79 12.38
C LYS A 102 -2.77 25.53 12.15
N ILE A 103 -4.07 25.70 11.91
CA ILE A 103 -5.00 24.58 11.65
C ILE A 103 -4.58 23.83 10.39
N MET A 104 -4.22 24.56 9.32
CA MET A 104 -3.74 23.98 8.07
C MET A 104 -2.45 23.16 8.29
N ALA A 105 -1.49 23.69 9.04
CA ALA A 105 -0.24 22.98 9.31
C ALA A 105 -0.47 21.69 10.10
N GLU A 106 -1.27 21.74 11.16
CA GLU A 106 -1.62 20.55 11.97
C GLU A 106 -2.36 19.50 11.12
N ALA A 107 -3.34 19.93 10.32
CA ALA A 107 -4.12 19.04 9.46
C ALA A 107 -3.26 18.42 8.34
N THR A 108 -2.30 19.17 7.80
CA THR A 108 -1.36 18.66 6.79
C THR A 108 -0.46 17.57 7.36
N VAL A 109 0.06 17.74 8.58
CA VAL A 109 0.87 16.69 9.24
C VAL A 109 0.09 15.39 9.40
N ILE A 110 -1.19 15.49 9.81
CA ILE A 110 -2.07 14.32 9.94
C ILE A 110 -2.30 13.68 8.56
N ALA A 111 -2.63 14.47 7.55
CA ALA A 111 -2.90 13.96 6.20
C ALA A 111 -1.66 13.28 5.58
N CYS A 112 -0.44 13.79 5.83
CA CYS A 112 0.80 13.20 5.33
C CYS A 112 1.20 11.90 6.05
N SER A 113 0.65 11.59 7.21
CA SER A 113 1.04 10.40 7.97
C SER A 113 0.71 9.10 7.23
N THR A 114 -0.44 9.02 6.56
CA THR A 114 -0.85 7.81 5.82
C THR A 114 0.01 7.55 4.59
N PRO A 115 0.28 8.50 3.67
CA PRO A 115 1.19 8.29 2.56
C PRO A 115 2.59 7.84 3.00
N LEU A 116 3.14 8.44 4.05
CA LEU A 116 4.43 8.01 4.61
C LEU A 116 4.39 6.57 5.11
N LYS A 117 3.31 6.19 5.81
CA LYS A 117 3.14 4.81 6.28
C LYS A 117 3.02 3.82 5.13
N ILE A 118 2.29 4.16 4.06
CA ILE A 118 2.20 3.33 2.86
C ILE A 118 3.58 3.12 2.23
N MET A 119 4.39 4.19 2.11
CA MET A 119 5.76 4.10 1.59
C MET A 119 6.65 3.17 2.43
N GLU A 120 6.58 3.25 3.76
CA GLU A 120 7.31 2.35 4.67
C GLU A 120 6.91 0.89 4.44
N LEU A 121 5.60 0.60 4.42
CA LEU A 121 5.06 -0.74 4.23
C LEU A 121 5.44 -1.34 2.87
N CYS A 122 5.36 -0.54 1.80
CA CYS A 122 5.80 -0.94 0.47
C CYS A 122 7.31 -1.22 0.42
N GLY A 123 8.12 -0.39 1.09
CA GLY A 123 9.55 -0.61 1.21
C GLY A 123 9.88 -1.96 1.88
N GLU A 124 9.19 -2.27 2.98
CA GLU A 124 9.35 -3.57 3.65
C GLU A 124 8.89 -4.75 2.78
N ALA A 125 7.80 -4.58 2.02
CA ALA A 125 7.32 -5.60 1.10
C ALA A 125 8.32 -5.86 -0.04
N ILE A 126 8.90 -4.81 -0.61
CA ILE A 126 9.94 -4.90 -1.65
C ILE A 126 11.14 -5.74 -1.16
N GLU A 127 11.62 -5.51 0.06
CA GLU A 127 12.73 -6.29 0.60
C GLU A 127 12.38 -7.79 0.75
N ALA A 128 11.17 -8.12 1.17
CA ALA A 128 10.72 -9.51 1.22
C ALA A 128 10.60 -10.13 -0.19
N ILE A 129 10.06 -9.38 -1.16
CA ILE A 129 9.87 -9.82 -2.54
C ILE A 129 11.22 -10.08 -3.24
N LYS A 130 12.25 -9.28 -2.96
CA LYS A 130 13.61 -9.53 -3.46
C LYS A 130 14.11 -10.93 -3.09
N VAL A 131 13.88 -11.36 -1.83
CA VAL A 131 14.27 -12.70 -1.39
C VAL A 131 13.44 -13.77 -2.11
N PHE A 132 12.14 -13.56 -2.31
CA PHE A 132 11.32 -14.49 -3.10
C PHE A 132 11.78 -14.58 -4.55
N ALA A 133 12.18 -13.46 -5.17
CA ALA A 133 12.70 -13.45 -6.54
C ALA A 133 14.03 -14.20 -6.66
N ASP A 134 14.91 -14.09 -5.67
CA ASP A 134 16.23 -14.70 -5.65
C ASP A 134 16.18 -16.20 -5.30
N LYS A 135 15.46 -16.55 -4.23
CA LYS A 135 15.45 -17.90 -3.63
C LYS A 135 14.20 -18.72 -3.91
N GLY A 136 13.15 -18.09 -4.41
CA GLY A 136 11.84 -18.72 -4.61
C GLY A 136 11.69 -19.47 -5.93
N SER A 137 10.44 -19.84 -6.21
CA SER A 137 10.08 -20.62 -7.39
C SER A 137 10.32 -19.83 -8.68
N ARG A 138 11.25 -20.29 -9.51
CA ARG A 138 11.57 -19.69 -10.80
C ARG A 138 10.39 -19.69 -11.79
N LEU A 139 9.37 -20.51 -11.57
CA LEU A 139 8.16 -20.52 -12.39
C LEU A 139 7.32 -19.23 -12.25
N ALA A 140 7.51 -18.50 -11.14
CA ALA A 140 6.75 -17.29 -10.81
C ALA A 140 7.65 -16.05 -10.62
N VAL A 141 8.89 -16.08 -11.12
CA VAL A 141 9.82 -14.94 -11.03
C VAL A 141 9.29 -13.71 -11.77
N SER A 142 8.55 -13.90 -12.86
CA SER A 142 7.87 -12.81 -13.57
C SER A 142 6.85 -12.08 -12.68
N ASP A 143 6.14 -12.82 -11.81
CA ASP A 143 5.16 -12.25 -10.89
C ASP A 143 5.84 -11.41 -9.80
N ALA A 144 7.02 -11.84 -9.32
CA ALA A 144 7.86 -11.01 -8.46
C ALA A 144 8.29 -9.72 -9.17
N GLY A 145 8.65 -9.78 -10.46
CA GLY A 145 8.98 -8.60 -11.26
C GLY A 145 7.80 -7.62 -11.36
N TRP A 146 6.59 -8.08 -11.62
CA TRP A 146 5.40 -7.24 -11.63
C TRP A 146 5.12 -6.61 -10.27
N SER A 147 5.40 -7.32 -9.16
CA SER A 147 5.26 -6.76 -7.81
C SER A 147 6.10 -5.50 -7.61
N PHE A 148 7.34 -5.45 -8.11
CA PHE A 148 8.19 -4.26 -8.06
C PHE A 148 7.59 -3.09 -8.85
N ILE A 149 7.14 -3.35 -10.09
CA ILE A 149 6.57 -2.31 -10.96
C ILE A 149 5.34 -1.66 -10.30
N VAL A 150 4.52 -2.47 -9.64
CA VAL A 150 3.29 -2.01 -8.97
C VAL A 150 3.59 -1.22 -7.69
N GLN A 151 4.69 -1.51 -6.99
CA GLN A 151 5.02 -0.88 -5.70
C GLN A 151 5.97 0.31 -5.80
N VAL A 152 6.63 0.52 -6.94
CA VAL A 152 7.51 1.68 -7.17
C VAL A 152 6.87 2.59 -8.23
N PRO A 153 5.98 3.49 -7.86
CA PRO A 153 5.53 4.53 -8.79
C PRO A 153 6.70 5.49 -9.03
N ASP A 154 7.18 5.60 -10.26
CA ASP A 154 8.21 6.56 -10.67
C ASP A 154 7.82 8.03 -10.42
N SER A 155 6.58 8.28 -10.00
CA SER A 155 6.01 9.63 -9.84
C SER A 155 6.27 10.28 -8.48
N TRP A 156 6.81 9.58 -7.49
CA TRP A 156 7.00 10.13 -6.13
C TRP A 156 8.30 10.94 -5.98
N SER A 157 9.17 10.95 -6.99
CA SER A 157 10.39 11.76 -6.99
C SER A 157 10.19 13.21 -7.43
N ALA A 158 8.96 13.62 -7.75
CA ALA A 158 8.64 14.91 -8.37
C ALA A 158 7.81 15.88 -7.51
N TYR A 159 7.54 15.56 -6.21
CA TYR A 159 6.83 16.48 -5.31
C TYR A 159 7.58 16.72 -4.01
#